data_9f1fb2af4a2d160d3fbff08ef357038c
#
_entry.id   9f1fb2af4a2d160d3fbff08ef357038c
#
_cell.length_a   1.000
_cell.length_b   1.000
_cell.length_c   1.000
_cell.angle_alpha   90.00
_cell.angle_beta   90.00
_cell.angle_gamma   90.00
#
_symmetry.space_group_name_H-M   'P 1'
#
loop_
_entity.id
_entity.type
_entity.pdbx_description
1 polymer ?
#
loop_
_entity_poly.entity_id
_entity_poly.type
_entity_poly.pdbx_seq_one_letter_code
_entity_poly.pdbx_strand_id
1 'polypeptide(L)'
;ALERVNLRTGYNKEHLENIVLYHKFVRIVAVVIPICLLAGGLLYYIPSENEQIEISTAYGEQKRLVLPDSSEVWLNAGSTITYPKTFTKENRVVTLDGEAYFSVRKDDAKPFIVETSQLSVKVLGTKFNVKAYANDANITTTLTSGKVEVSTQSRPPQTLKPNEQLTYDKSTS
;
A
#
# COMPACT_ATOMS: atom_id res chain seq x y z
N ALA A 1 58.91 40.67 -37.94
CA ALA A 1 57.98 39.81 -38.74
C ALA A 1 57.44 38.60 -37.95
N LEU A 2 58.22 38.01 -37.05
CA LEU A 2 57.83 36.84 -36.23
C LEU A 2 56.79 37.16 -35.14
N GLU A 3 56.77 38.35 -34.59
CA GLU A 3 55.85 38.78 -33.51
C GLU A 3 54.37 38.90 -33.98
N ARG A 4 54.15 39.25 -35.25
CA ARG A 4 52.81 39.36 -35.84
C ARG A 4 52.17 38.00 -36.15
N VAL A 5 52.96 36.94 -36.28
CA VAL A 5 52.50 35.57 -36.56
C VAL A 5 51.93 34.94 -35.25
N ASN A 6 52.58 35.19 -34.13
CA ASN A 6 52.15 34.65 -32.82
C ASN A 6 50.81 35.21 -32.33
N LEU A 7 50.51 36.47 -32.62
CA LEU A 7 49.23 37.09 -32.24
C LEU A 7 48.02 36.51 -33.03
N ARG A 8 48.26 36.03 -34.28
CA ARG A 8 47.17 35.39 -35.07
C ARG A 8 46.92 33.96 -34.68
N THR A 9 47.89 33.22 -34.18
CA THR A 9 47.72 31.81 -33.76
C THR A 9 47.09 31.67 -32.38
N GLY A 10 47.28 32.65 -31.45
CA GLY A 10 46.69 32.65 -30.14
C GLY A 10 45.13 32.86 -30.17
N TYR A 11 44.69 33.80 -31.02
CA TYR A 11 43.26 34.08 -31.17
C TYR A 11 42.47 32.89 -31.74
N ASN A 12 43.08 32.09 -32.58
CA ASN A 12 42.45 30.92 -33.21
C ASN A 12 42.36 29.71 -32.22
N LYS A 13 43.26 29.63 -31.25
CA LYS A 13 43.35 28.48 -30.35
C LYS A 13 42.21 28.50 -29.28
N GLU A 14 41.97 29.64 -28.68
CA GLU A 14 40.86 29.79 -27.70
C GLU A 14 39.49 29.56 -28.36
N HIS A 15 39.29 29.99 -29.59
CA HIS A 15 38.05 29.81 -30.31
C HIS A 15 37.82 28.33 -30.69
N LEU A 16 38.84 27.60 -31.00
CA LEU A 16 38.79 26.15 -31.29
C LEU A 16 38.54 25.35 -30.02
N GLU A 17 39.14 25.70 -28.88
CA GLU A 17 38.91 25.04 -27.60
C GLU A 17 37.46 25.20 -27.14
N ASN A 18 36.91 26.39 -27.30
CA ASN A 18 35.49 26.66 -26.97
C ASN A 18 34.51 25.88 -27.86
N ILE A 19 34.80 25.72 -29.13
CA ILE A 19 34.00 24.91 -30.05
C ILE A 19 34.05 23.42 -29.68
N VAL A 20 35.20 22.89 -29.31
CA VAL A 20 35.39 21.50 -28.90
C VAL A 20 34.66 21.23 -27.59
N LEU A 21 34.72 22.13 -26.61
CA LEU A 21 33.99 22.07 -25.36
C LEU A 21 32.46 22.12 -25.58
N TYR A 22 32.01 23.00 -26.47
CA TYR A 22 30.60 23.09 -26.85
C TYR A 22 30.07 21.79 -27.46
N HIS A 23 30.81 21.17 -28.38
CA HIS A 23 30.42 19.90 -28.98
C HIS A 23 30.42 18.73 -27.98
N LYS A 24 31.37 18.72 -27.04
CA LYS A 24 31.33 17.72 -25.94
C LYS A 24 30.12 17.92 -25.06
N PHE A 25 29.78 19.16 -24.69
CA PHE A 25 28.60 19.48 -23.90
C PHE A 25 27.30 19.09 -24.60
N VAL A 26 27.15 19.45 -25.87
CA VAL A 26 25.97 19.08 -26.68
C VAL A 26 25.79 17.57 -26.78
N ARG A 27 26.89 16.79 -26.94
CA ARG A 27 26.81 15.32 -26.95
C ARG A 27 26.34 14.74 -25.62
N ILE A 28 26.81 15.28 -24.51
CA ILE A 28 26.32 14.84 -23.15
C ILE A 28 24.85 15.15 -22.99
N VAL A 29 24.42 16.35 -23.31
CA VAL A 29 23.03 16.80 -23.22
C VAL A 29 22.13 15.96 -24.12
N ALA A 30 22.57 15.64 -25.34
CA ALA A 30 21.82 14.83 -26.30
C ALA A 30 21.59 13.38 -25.82
N VAL A 31 22.41 12.87 -24.90
CA VAL A 31 22.22 11.53 -24.28
C VAL A 31 21.44 11.61 -23.00
N VAL A 32 21.72 12.59 -22.15
CA VAL A 32 21.12 12.72 -20.83
C VAL A 32 19.63 13.06 -20.90
N ILE A 33 19.23 13.99 -21.80
CA ILE A 33 17.83 14.40 -21.94
C ILE A 33 16.92 13.22 -22.32
N PRO A 34 17.20 12.39 -23.33
CA PRO A 34 16.36 11.23 -23.64
C PRO A 34 16.27 10.21 -22.48
N ILE A 35 17.38 9.99 -21.77
CA ILE A 35 17.42 9.09 -20.61
C ILE A 35 16.52 9.62 -19.50
N CYS A 36 16.57 10.92 -19.19
CA CYS A 36 15.72 11.55 -18.20
C CYS A 36 14.23 11.51 -18.60
N LEU A 37 13.93 11.71 -19.87
CA LEU A 37 12.56 11.62 -20.40
C LEU A 37 12.03 10.18 -20.35
N LEU A 38 12.86 9.19 -20.69
CA LEU A 38 12.50 7.78 -20.58
C LEU A 38 12.29 7.37 -19.12
N ALA A 39 13.20 7.75 -18.22
CA ALA A 39 13.08 7.48 -16.79
C ALA A 39 11.87 8.18 -16.19
N GLY A 40 11.63 9.46 -16.52
CA GLY A 40 10.45 10.20 -16.08
C GLY A 40 9.15 9.61 -16.61
N GLY A 41 9.11 9.20 -17.88
CA GLY A 41 7.99 8.49 -18.48
C GLY A 41 7.73 7.15 -17.81
N LEU A 42 8.78 6.36 -17.53
CA LEU A 42 8.65 5.08 -16.83
C LEU A 42 8.09 5.27 -15.41
N LEU A 43 8.59 6.26 -14.65
CA LEU A 43 8.09 6.60 -13.31
C LEU A 43 6.64 7.12 -13.35
N TYR A 44 6.26 7.86 -14.38
CA TYR A 44 4.89 8.33 -14.57
C TYR A 44 3.90 7.18 -14.87
N TYR A 45 4.35 6.15 -15.61
CA TYR A 45 3.55 4.96 -15.94
C TYR A 45 3.57 3.87 -14.86
N ILE A 46 4.34 4.02 -13.76
CA ILE A 46 4.21 3.10 -12.62
C ILE A 46 2.82 3.33 -12.03
N PRO A 47 1.90 2.33 -12.09
CA PRO A 47 0.58 2.48 -11.50
C PRO A 47 0.76 2.79 -10.01
N SER A 48 0.11 3.83 -9.52
CA SER A 48 0.00 4.06 -8.09
C SER A 48 -0.82 2.89 -7.52
N GLU A 49 -0.16 1.91 -6.89
CA GLU A 49 -0.82 0.77 -6.24
C GLU A 49 -1.71 1.19 -5.04
N ASN A 50 -1.86 2.50 -4.83
CA ASN A 50 -2.48 3.08 -3.63
C ASN A 50 -3.90 3.63 -3.84
N GLU A 51 -4.60 3.27 -4.93
CA GLU A 51 -6.02 3.64 -5.03
C GLU A 51 -6.82 2.84 -3.99
N GLN A 52 -7.22 3.53 -2.92
CA GLN A 52 -8.01 2.97 -1.83
C GLN A 52 -9.49 3.16 -2.12
N ILE A 53 -10.28 2.13 -1.84
CA ILE A 53 -11.73 2.15 -1.87
C ILE A 53 -12.19 2.20 -0.42
N GLU A 54 -12.98 3.22 -0.08
CA GLU A 54 -13.61 3.37 1.23
C GLU A 54 -15.11 3.18 1.09
N ILE A 55 -15.70 2.32 1.91
CA ILE A 55 -17.13 2.06 1.95
C ILE A 55 -17.60 2.20 3.38
N SER A 56 -18.59 3.06 3.58
CA SER A 56 -19.23 3.30 4.88
C SER A 56 -20.71 2.93 4.83
N THR A 57 -21.25 2.57 5.99
CA THR A 57 -22.68 2.32 6.24
C THR A 57 -23.23 3.33 7.24
N ALA A 58 -24.46 3.80 7.01
CA ALA A 58 -25.18 4.63 7.97
C ALA A 58 -25.68 3.82 9.19
N TYR A 59 -26.12 4.49 10.23
CA TYR A 59 -26.79 3.83 11.35
C TYR A 59 -28.07 3.12 10.87
N GLY A 60 -28.21 1.83 11.21
CA GLY A 60 -29.31 0.98 10.78
C GLY A 60 -29.16 0.37 9.39
N GLU A 61 -28.11 0.72 8.65
CA GLU A 61 -27.78 0.16 7.33
C GLU A 61 -26.78 -1.00 7.47
N GLN A 62 -27.00 -2.07 6.71
CA GLN A 62 -26.03 -3.14 6.51
C GLN A 62 -25.72 -3.28 5.01
N LYS A 63 -24.47 -3.57 4.66
CA LYS A 63 -24.04 -3.68 3.27
C LYS A 63 -23.20 -4.92 3.04
N ARG A 64 -23.56 -5.69 2.02
CA ARG A 64 -22.72 -6.77 1.50
C ARG A 64 -21.86 -6.26 0.38
N LEU A 65 -20.57 -6.58 0.41
CA LEU A 65 -19.61 -6.26 -0.64
C LEU A 65 -18.73 -7.47 -0.97
N VAL A 66 -18.24 -7.51 -2.19
CA VAL A 66 -17.28 -8.50 -2.67
C VAL A 66 -15.96 -7.78 -2.92
N LEU A 67 -14.91 -8.28 -2.29
CA LEU A 67 -13.55 -7.75 -2.41
C LEU A 67 -12.87 -8.22 -3.71
N PRO A 68 -11.74 -7.61 -4.12
CA PRO A 68 -11.01 -7.95 -5.34
C PRO A 68 -10.54 -9.41 -5.44
N ASP A 69 -10.35 -10.09 -4.30
CA ASP A 69 -9.99 -11.51 -4.20
C ASP A 69 -11.19 -12.46 -4.20
N SER A 70 -12.41 -11.96 -4.37
CA SER A 70 -13.68 -12.66 -4.24
C SER A 70 -14.04 -13.08 -2.81
N SER A 71 -13.39 -12.52 -1.79
CA SER A 71 -13.86 -12.61 -0.42
C SER A 71 -15.12 -11.76 -0.24
N GLU A 72 -16.03 -12.22 0.61
CA GLU A 72 -17.28 -11.52 0.90
C GLU A 72 -17.23 -10.89 2.29
N VAL A 73 -17.78 -9.68 2.40
CA VAL A 73 -17.87 -8.92 3.65
C VAL A 73 -19.28 -8.44 3.84
N TRP A 74 -19.83 -8.64 5.03
CA TRP A 74 -21.08 -8.06 5.49
C TRP A 74 -20.73 -6.97 6.52
N LEU A 75 -20.78 -5.74 6.07
CA LEU A 75 -20.48 -4.55 6.86
C LEU A 75 -21.72 -4.18 7.68
N ASN A 76 -21.58 -4.10 8.99
CA ASN A 76 -22.67 -3.75 9.90
C ASN A 76 -22.92 -2.24 9.94
N ALA A 77 -23.97 -1.80 10.63
CA ALA A 77 -24.37 -0.40 10.74
C ALA A 77 -23.27 0.48 11.36
N GLY A 78 -23.12 1.70 10.85
CA GLY A 78 -22.13 2.68 11.36
C GLY A 78 -20.69 2.22 11.26
N SER A 79 -20.35 1.44 10.21
CA SER A 79 -19.02 0.87 10.01
C SER A 79 -18.38 1.37 8.73
N THR A 80 -17.06 1.42 8.71
CA THR A 80 -16.27 1.81 7.54
C THR A 80 -15.21 0.75 7.27
N ILE A 81 -15.11 0.32 6.02
CA ILE A 81 -14.05 -0.56 5.53
C ILE A 81 -13.28 0.13 4.42
N THR A 82 -11.94 0.06 4.50
CA THR A 82 -11.03 0.59 3.48
C THR A 82 -10.16 -0.54 2.95
N TYR A 83 -10.03 -0.65 1.64
CA TYR A 83 -9.21 -1.66 0.99
C TYR A 83 -8.67 -1.16 -0.35
N PRO A 84 -7.52 -1.65 -0.84
CA PRO A 84 -6.98 -1.25 -2.13
C PRO A 84 -7.81 -1.84 -3.29
N LYS A 85 -7.90 -1.11 -4.40
CA LYS A 85 -8.54 -1.58 -5.64
C LYS A 85 -7.98 -2.91 -6.13
N THR A 86 -6.70 -3.16 -5.85
CA THR A 86 -6.02 -4.43 -6.13
C THR A 86 -5.09 -4.76 -4.97
N PHE A 87 -5.22 -5.97 -4.42
CA PHE A 87 -4.33 -6.42 -3.35
C PHE A 87 -2.89 -6.65 -3.86
N THR A 88 -1.90 -6.41 -3.00
CA THR A 88 -0.49 -6.66 -3.31
C THR A 88 -0.22 -8.14 -3.63
N LYS A 89 0.98 -8.48 -4.09
CA LYS A 89 1.35 -9.88 -4.32
C LYS A 89 1.56 -10.66 -3.02
N GLU A 90 1.86 -9.96 -1.92
CA GLU A 90 2.28 -10.56 -0.65
C GLU A 90 1.12 -10.80 0.31
N ASN A 91 0.13 -9.89 0.34
CA ASN A 91 -0.98 -9.95 1.28
C ASN A 91 -2.25 -9.26 0.76
N ARG A 92 -3.36 -9.46 1.51
CA ARG A 92 -4.68 -8.86 1.26
C ARG A 92 -5.07 -8.08 2.52
N VAL A 93 -4.73 -6.79 2.56
CA VAL A 93 -4.97 -5.94 3.74
C VAL A 93 -6.25 -5.14 3.55
N VAL A 94 -7.07 -5.12 4.59
CA VAL A 94 -8.24 -4.23 4.73
C VAL A 94 -8.20 -3.56 6.10
N THR A 95 -8.66 -2.33 6.19
CA THR A 95 -8.81 -1.60 7.46
C THR A 95 -10.29 -1.52 7.83
N LEU A 96 -10.62 -1.78 9.09
CA LEU A 96 -11.98 -1.76 9.61
C LEU A 96 -12.10 -0.81 10.80
N ASP A 97 -13.07 0.09 10.75
CA ASP A 97 -13.65 0.79 11.89
C ASP A 97 -15.12 0.43 11.97
N GLY A 98 -15.55 -0.20 13.05
CA GLY A 98 -16.90 -0.72 13.21
C GLY A 98 -16.98 -2.24 13.29
N GLU A 99 -18.00 -2.84 12.70
CA GLU A 99 -18.22 -4.28 12.75
C GLU A 99 -18.46 -4.86 11.36
N ALA A 100 -17.79 -5.97 11.08
CA ALA A 100 -17.97 -6.71 9.84
C ALA A 100 -17.80 -8.22 10.03
N TYR A 101 -18.64 -8.99 9.32
CA TYR A 101 -18.48 -10.42 9.15
C TYR A 101 -17.76 -10.68 7.83
N PHE A 102 -16.72 -11.51 7.87
CA PHE A 102 -15.87 -11.87 6.75
C PHE A 102 -16.05 -13.33 6.37
N SER A 103 -16.23 -13.61 5.08
CA SER A 103 -16.08 -14.94 4.49
C SER A 103 -14.92 -14.90 3.51
N VAL A 104 -13.72 -15.17 4.00
CA VAL A 104 -12.48 -15.01 3.25
C VAL A 104 -12.23 -16.21 2.37
N ARG A 105 -11.98 -15.97 1.07
CA ARG A 105 -11.55 -16.99 0.12
C ARG A 105 -10.21 -17.59 0.56
N LYS A 106 -10.12 -18.92 0.52
CA LYS A 106 -8.91 -19.65 0.90
C LYS A 106 -7.75 -19.35 -0.09
N ASP A 107 -6.64 -18.90 0.47
CA ASP A 107 -5.38 -18.71 -0.23
C ASP A 107 -4.25 -18.83 0.81
N ASP A 108 -3.57 -19.98 0.81
CA ASP A 108 -2.51 -20.29 1.80
C ASP A 108 -1.21 -19.53 1.49
N ALA A 109 -1.03 -19.04 0.25
CA ALA A 109 0.16 -18.29 -0.16
C ALA A 109 0.04 -16.79 0.13
N LYS A 110 -1.19 -16.25 0.26
CA LYS A 110 -1.46 -14.83 0.37
C LYS A 110 -2.41 -14.53 1.53
N PRO A 111 -1.87 -14.27 2.73
CA PRO A 111 -2.69 -14.03 3.92
C PRO A 111 -3.62 -12.82 3.74
N PHE A 112 -4.82 -12.91 4.35
CA PHE A 112 -5.79 -11.85 4.48
C PHE A 112 -5.66 -11.24 5.88
N ILE A 113 -5.56 -9.92 5.96
CA ILE A 113 -5.30 -9.19 7.20
C ILE A 113 -6.37 -8.12 7.37
N VAL A 114 -7.09 -8.16 8.49
CA VAL A 114 -7.97 -7.07 8.93
C VAL A 114 -7.23 -6.25 9.96
N GLU A 115 -6.96 -5.00 9.63
CA GLU A 115 -6.35 -4.02 10.53
C GLU A 115 -7.44 -3.21 11.23
N THR A 116 -7.32 -3.05 12.53
CA THR A 116 -8.14 -2.16 13.35
C THR A 116 -7.25 -1.16 14.09
N SER A 117 -7.82 -0.30 14.91
CA SER A 117 -7.05 0.71 15.65
C SER A 117 -5.96 0.15 16.56
N GLN A 118 -6.09 -1.08 17.09
CA GLN A 118 -5.16 -1.63 18.11
C GLN A 118 -4.77 -3.09 17.89
N LEU A 119 -5.41 -3.80 16.97
CA LEU A 119 -5.05 -5.19 16.67
C LEU A 119 -5.16 -5.49 15.17
N SER A 120 -4.48 -6.52 14.75
CA SER A 120 -4.61 -7.11 13.43
C SER A 120 -5.05 -8.56 13.51
N VAL A 121 -5.94 -8.95 12.59
CA VAL A 121 -6.51 -10.29 12.48
C VAL A 121 -6.05 -10.90 11.17
N LYS A 122 -5.21 -11.93 11.23
CA LYS A 122 -4.62 -12.62 10.07
C LYS A 122 -5.27 -13.97 9.85
N VAL A 123 -5.67 -14.25 8.60
CA VAL A 123 -6.31 -15.50 8.20
C VAL A 123 -5.83 -15.95 6.81
N LEU A 124 -6.06 -17.22 6.45
CA LEU A 124 -5.74 -17.79 5.13
C LEU A 124 -7.00 -18.20 4.34
N GLY A 125 -8.14 -18.36 5.02
CA GLY A 125 -9.41 -18.79 4.42
C GLY A 125 -10.37 -19.19 5.52
N THR A 126 -11.12 -18.21 6.04
CA THR A 126 -11.76 -18.28 7.35
C THR A 126 -13.05 -17.49 7.32
N LYS A 127 -14.02 -17.93 8.12
CA LYS A 127 -15.25 -17.17 8.40
C LYS A 127 -15.22 -16.68 9.84
N PHE A 128 -15.28 -15.36 10.01
CA PHE A 128 -15.14 -14.72 11.33
C PHE A 128 -15.83 -13.36 11.37
N ASN A 129 -16.12 -12.88 12.58
CA ASN A 129 -16.62 -11.54 12.82
C ASN A 129 -15.56 -10.71 13.57
N VAL A 130 -15.43 -9.44 13.21
CA VAL A 130 -14.63 -8.46 13.94
C VAL A 130 -15.53 -7.30 14.30
N LYS A 131 -15.58 -6.96 15.61
CA LYS A 131 -16.25 -5.78 16.13
C LYS A 131 -15.23 -4.86 16.77
N ALA A 132 -15.00 -3.70 16.16
CA ALA A 132 -13.92 -2.76 16.50
C ALA A 132 -14.37 -1.30 16.34
N TYR A 133 -15.54 -0.93 16.84
CA TYR A 133 -16.00 0.47 16.84
C TYR A 133 -15.07 1.35 17.66
N ALA A 134 -14.72 2.55 17.14
CA ALA A 134 -13.82 3.48 17.83
C ALA A 134 -14.28 3.81 19.25
N ASN A 135 -15.61 3.96 19.47
CA ASN A 135 -16.21 4.33 20.74
C ASN A 135 -16.46 3.16 21.72
N ASP A 136 -16.28 1.91 21.27
CA ASP A 136 -16.42 0.75 22.16
C ASP A 136 -15.15 0.59 23.01
N ALA A 137 -15.29 0.17 24.27
CA ALA A 137 -14.18 -0.11 25.17
C ALA A 137 -13.36 -1.33 24.73
N ASN A 138 -13.97 -2.24 23.97
CA ASN A 138 -13.38 -3.51 23.58
C ASN A 138 -13.36 -3.70 22.05
N ILE A 139 -12.39 -4.46 21.59
CA ILE A 139 -12.40 -5.05 20.24
C ILE A 139 -12.65 -6.55 20.40
N THR A 140 -13.60 -7.09 19.63
CA THR A 140 -13.98 -8.51 19.73
C THR A 140 -13.78 -9.19 18.39
N THR A 141 -13.12 -10.35 18.40
CA THR A 141 -12.96 -11.22 17.22
C THR A 141 -13.57 -12.58 17.53
N THR A 142 -14.56 -13.02 16.75
CA THR A 142 -15.25 -14.30 16.91
C THR A 142 -15.01 -15.17 15.69
N LEU A 143 -14.49 -16.38 15.90
CA LEU A 143 -14.20 -17.35 14.82
C LEU A 143 -15.37 -18.32 14.62
N THR A 144 -15.91 -18.37 13.40
CA THR A 144 -16.94 -19.33 12.99
C THR A 144 -16.32 -20.59 12.41
N SER A 145 -15.39 -20.49 11.47
CA SER A 145 -14.73 -21.64 10.84
C SER A 145 -13.34 -21.29 10.32
N GLY A 146 -12.41 -22.21 10.37
CA GLY A 146 -11.03 -22.05 9.93
C GLY A 146 -10.07 -21.78 11.10
N LYS A 147 -9.13 -20.87 10.91
CA LYS A 147 -8.13 -20.46 11.90
C LYS A 147 -7.90 -18.96 11.82
N VAL A 148 -7.82 -18.31 12.96
CA VAL A 148 -7.53 -16.87 13.10
C VAL A 148 -6.28 -16.69 13.96
N GLU A 149 -5.37 -15.83 13.53
CA GLU A 149 -4.27 -15.32 14.34
C GLU A 149 -4.53 -13.84 14.64
N VAL A 150 -4.63 -13.49 15.92
CA VAL A 150 -4.81 -12.11 16.38
C VAL A 150 -3.51 -11.61 16.96
N SER A 151 -3.02 -10.49 16.46
CA SER A 151 -1.80 -9.81 16.91
C SER A 151 -2.13 -8.43 17.46
N THR A 152 -1.45 -8.04 18.54
CA THR A 152 -1.50 -6.70 19.13
C THR A 152 -0.09 -6.17 19.25
N GLN A 153 0.08 -4.86 19.50
CA GLN A 153 1.41 -4.27 19.66
C GLN A 153 2.13 -4.71 20.94
N SER A 154 1.35 -5.10 21.99
CA SER A 154 1.87 -5.32 23.33
C SER A 154 1.91 -6.78 23.76
N ARG A 155 1.31 -7.71 23.00
CA ARG A 155 1.17 -9.13 23.38
C ARG A 155 1.57 -10.05 22.23
N PRO A 156 2.07 -11.28 22.55
CA PRO A 156 2.34 -12.26 21.51
C PRO A 156 1.07 -12.66 20.76
N PRO A 157 1.18 -13.05 19.48
CA PRO A 157 0.04 -13.47 18.67
C PRO A 157 -0.76 -14.61 19.33
N GLN A 158 -2.08 -14.51 19.29
CA GLN A 158 -3.00 -15.53 19.81
C GLN A 158 -3.75 -16.19 18.67
N THR A 159 -3.88 -17.51 18.73
CA THR A 159 -4.63 -18.28 17.73
C THR A 159 -5.98 -18.68 18.28
N LEU A 160 -7.06 -18.41 17.52
CA LEU A 160 -8.40 -18.87 17.80
C LEU A 160 -8.75 -20.14 17.05
N LYS A 161 -9.49 -21.02 17.69
CA LYS A 161 -10.16 -22.19 17.11
C LYS A 161 -11.63 -21.88 16.82
N PRO A 162 -12.31 -22.67 15.96
CA PRO A 162 -13.74 -22.47 15.70
C PRO A 162 -14.58 -22.40 16.97
N ASN A 163 -15.53 -21.46 17.00
CA ASN A 163 -16.41 -21.12 18.12
C ASN A 163 -15.70 -20.44 19.31
N GLU A 164 -14.44 -20.04 19.16
CA GLU A 164 -13.76 -19.21 20.16
C GLU A 164 -13.92 -17.72 19.83
N GLN A 165 -13.86 -16.91 20.88
CA GLN A 165 -13.90 -15.46 20.83
C GLN A 165 -12.75 -14.89 21.63
N LEU A 166 -12.09 -13.87 21.09
CA LEU A 166 -11.12 -13.04 21.77
C LEU A 166 -11.74 -11.66 22.01
N THR A 167 -11.66 -11.18 23.23
CA THR A 167 -12.00 -9.80 23.58
C THR A 167 -10.75 -9.07 24.04
N TYR A 168 -10.44 -7.98 23.39
CA TYR A 168 -9.31 -7.11 23.69
C TYR A 168 -9.82 -5.81 24.31
N ASP A 169 -9.41 -5.52 25.53
CA ASP A 169 -9.74 -4.28 26.23
C ASP A 169 -8.75 -3.18 25.82
N LYS A 170 -9.23 -2.11 25.24
CA LYS A 170 -8.45 -0.99 24.73
C LYS A 170 -7.73 -0.19 25.84
N SER A 171 -8.21 -0.28 27.09
CA SER A 171 -7.61 0.43 28.22
C SER A 171 -6.36 -0.25 28.79
N THR A 172 -6.13 -1.54 28.44
CA THR A 172 -5.05 -2.37 29.00
C THR A 172 -3.88 -2.58 28.04
N SER A 173 -3.73 -1.72 27.04
CA SER A 173 -2.67 -1.74 26.03
C SER A 173 -1.33 -1.19 26.53
#